data_1ac5c86f3e8613e742eb812e2fbbb415
#
_entry.id   1ac5c86f3e8613e742eb812e2fbbb415
#
_cell.length_a   1.000
_cell.length_b   1.000
_cell.length_c   1.000
_cell.angle_alpha   90.00
_cell.angle_beta   90.00
_cell.angle_gamma   90.00
#
_symmetry.space_group_name_H-M   'P 1'
#
loop_
_entity.id
_entity.type
_entity.pdbx_description
1 polymer ?
#
loop_
_entity_poly.entity_id
_entity_poly.type
_entity_poly.pdbx_seq_one_letter_code
_entity_poly.pdbx_strand_id
1 'polypeptide(L)'
;MSIRLSGYHAAFAILKGLAVAALWAGTAQAQSQQALFDGYVGSPAYRAILAKAYNDAEPVPLRAKCAALTLVSFDKPEFVEAPVFEKGPQGWHASSGAWVQRATLDACGTKVLRRALVETKSDNTLRTRGLLPGEFAGGYKLEETAHAYVVESMMNVTQCKDWKTPVVLDIKLASKPSAKGWRENWTALVCGKTVTARVDYVPNGPQTDVNTSQIKTQ
;
A
#
# COMPACT_ATOMS: atom_id res chain seq x y z
N MET A 1 32.71 -40.94 -11.78
CA MET A 1 32.05 -41.85 -10.83
C MET A 1 30.55 -41.65 -10.97
N SER A 2 29.92 -42.56 -11.78
CA SER A 2 28.49 -42.45 -12.12
C SER A 2 27.71 -43.38 -11.22
N ILE A 3 26.69 -42.85 -10.54
CA ILE A 3 25.75 -43.68 -9.79
C ILE A 3 24.38 -43.56 -10.50
N ARG A 4 23.98 -44.66 -11.13
CA ARG A 4 22.61 -44.92 -11.62
C ARG A 4 21.76 -45.35 -10.42
N LEU A 5 20.59 -44.75 -10.23
CA LEU A 5 19.54 -45.30 -9.39
C LEU A 5 18.33 -45.62 -10.29
N SER A 6 17.99 -46.90 -10.29
CA SER A 6 16.91 -47.56 -11.01
C SER A 6 15.62 -47.56 -10.18
N GLY A 7 14.51 -47.27 -10.82
CA GLY A 7 13.22 -47.95 -10.67
C GLY A 7 12.46 -47.79 -9.35
N TYR A 8 11.29 -47.09 -9.46
CA TYR A 8 10.03 -47.51 -8.85
C TYR A 8 8.85 -47.01 -9.73
N HIS A 9 8.37 -47.90 -10.60
CA HIS A 9 7.04 -47.81 -11.18
C HIS A 9 6.13 -48.68 -10.30
N ALA A 10 5.14 -48.06 -9.63
CA ALA A 10 3.80 -48.61 -9.42
C ALA A 10 3.01 -47.69 -8.46
N ALA A 11 1.73 -47.50 -8.75
CA ALA A 11 0.67 -46.89 -7.98
C ALA A 11 0.36 -45.42 -8.27
N PHE A 12 -0.09 -45.14 -9.51
CA PHE A 12 -0.84 -43.94 -9.83
C PHE A 12 -2.19 -44.30 -10.50
N ALA A 13 -3.12 -44.72 -9.70
CA ALA A 13 -4.51 -44.85 -10.16
C ALA A 13 -5.45 -45.00 -8.96
N ILE A 14 -5.78 -43.92 -8.24
CA ILE A 14 -7.02 -43.74 -7.40
C ILE A 14 -6.92 -42.37 -6.66
N LEU A 15 -6.63 -41.28 -7.32
CA LEU A 15 -6.68 -39.95 -6.66
C LEU A 15 -7.24 -38.82 -7.54
N LYS A 16 -8.00 -39.20 -8.61
CA LYS A 16 -8.60 -38.18 -9.51
C LYS A 16 -9.99 -37.70 -9.10
N GLY A 17 -10.62 -38.29 -8.07
CA GLY A 17 -11.98 -37.94 -7.68
C GLY A 17 -12.10 -36.90 -6.53
N LEU A 18 -11.09 -36.77 -5.68
CA LEU A 18 -11.16 -35.92 -4.49
C LEU A 18 -10.60 -34.48 -4.70
N ALA A 19 -9.75 -34.28 -5.71
CA ALA A 19 -9.15 -32.96 -5.97
C ALA A 19 -10.13 -31.93 -6.55
N VAL A 20 -11.18 -32.37 -7.27
CA VAL A 20 -12.15 -31.46 -7.90
C VAL A 20 -13.13 -30.88 -6.87
N ALA A 21 -13.54 -31.64 -5.86
CA ALA A 21 -14.46 -31.15 -4.83
C ALA A 21 -13.81 -30.10 -3.90
N ALA A 22 -12.51 -30.23 -3.62
CA ALA A 22 -11.78 -29.28 -2.78
C ALA A 22 -11.56 -27.92 -3.48
N LEU A 23 -11.40 -27.92 -4.83
CA LEU A 23 -11.27 -26.69 -5.62
C LEU A 23 -12.58 -25.88 -5.65
N TRP A 24 -13.75 -26.55 -5.68
CA TRP A 24 -15.04 -25.87 -5.68
C TRP A 24 -15.42 -25.28 -4.33
N ALA A 25 -15.08 -25.95 -3.23
CA ALA A 25 -15.31 -25.42 -1.89
C ALA A 25 -14.45 -24.17 -1.60
N GLY A 26 -13.19 -24.18 -2.05
CA GLY A 26 -12.28 -23.02 -1.91
C GLY A 26 -12.74 -21.79 -2.66
N THR A 27 -13.29 -21.93 -3.86
CA THR A 27 -13.79 -20.81 -4.69
C THR A 27 -15.06 -20.18 -4.11
N ALA A 28 -16.01 -21.00 -3.62
CA ALA A 28 -17.23 -20.50 -3.00
C ALA A 28 -16.97 -19.74 -1.71
N GLN A 29 -16.03 -20.20 -0.88
CA GLN A 29 -15.64 -19.51 0.34
C GLN A 29 -14.89 -18.20 0.05
N ALA A 30 -14.00 -18.18 -0.93
CA ALA A 30 -13.32 -16.97 -1.35
C ALA A 30 -14.30 -15.91 -1.89
N GLN A 31 -15.30 -16.32 -2.66
CA GLN A 31 -16.36 -15.41 -3.14
C GLN A 31 -17.20 -14.84 -2.00
N SER A 32 -17.50 -15.64 -0.97
CA SER A 32 -18.24 -15.14 0.21
C SER A 32 -17.42 -14.12 1.01
N GLN A 33 -16.14 -14.36 1.23
CA GLN A 33 -15.24 -13.42 1.92
C GLN A 33 -15.07 -12.11 1.15
N GLN A 34 -14.98 -12.17 -0.17
CA GLN A 34 -14.92 -10.96 -1.00
C GLN A 34 -16.20 -10.13 -0.89
N ALA A 35 -17.38 -10.75 -0.93
CA ALA A 35 -18.65 -10.04 -0.78
C ALA A 35 -18.79 -9.39 0.60
N LEU A 36 -18.34 -10.06 1.65
CA LEU A 36 -18.29 -9.51 3.01
C LEU A 36 -17.33 -8.31 3.09
N PHE A 37 -16.17 -8.43 2.48
CA PHE A 37 -15.19 -7.35 2.39
C PHE A 37 -15.78 -6.13 1.67
N ASP A 38 -16.40 -6.32 0.50
CA ASP A 38 -16.98 -5.23 -0.28
C ASP A 38 -18.09 -4.51 0.50
N GLY A 39 -18.95 -5.27 1.20
CA GLY A 39 -19.97 -4.72 2.09
C GLY A 39 -19.38 -3.93 3.27
N TYR A 40 -18.31 -4.46 3.86
CA TYR A 40 -17.59 -3.82 4.97
C TYR A 40 -16.94 -2.49 4.57
N VAL A 41 -16.20 -2.47 3.45
CA VAL A 41 -15.53 -1.28 2.91
C VAL A 41 -16.54 -0.20 2.50
N GLY A 42 -17.73 -0.62 2.05
CA GLY A 42 -18.84 0.29 1.74
C GLY A 42 -19.51 0.90 2.96
N SER A 43 -19.28 0.37 4.18
CA SER A 43 -19.99 0.79 5.38
C SER A 43 -19.62 2.23 5.81
N PRO A 44 -20.57 2.99 6.38
CA PRO A 44 -20.30 4.32 6.92
C PRO A 44 -19.22 4.32 8.02
N ALA A 45 -19.20 3.27 8.85
CA ALA A 45 -18.21 3.12 9.94
C ALA A 45 -16.78 3.00 9.39
N TYR A 46 -16.55 2.14 8.39
CA TYR A 46 -15.25 2.02 7.74
C TYR A 46 -14.82 3.33 7.07
N ARG A 47 -15.74 3.98 6.35
CA ARG A 47 -15.48 5.28 5.71
C ARG A 47 -15.06 6.35 6.70
N ALA A 48 -15.70 6.40 7.87
CA ALA A 48 -15.35 7.35 8.93
C ALA A 48 -13.96 7.09 9.52
N ILE A 49 -13.59 5.82 9.77
CA ILE A 49 -12.26 5.42 10.25
C ILE A 49 -11.18 5.88 9.26
N LEU A 50 -11.38 5.64 7.97
CA LEU A 50 -10.38 6.03 6.96
C LEU A 50 -10.35 7.53 6.72
N ALA A 51 -11.48 8.22 6.70
CA ALA A 51 -11.49 9.68 6.60
C ALA A 51 -10.68 10.32 7.73
N LYS A 52 -10.82 9.80 8.96
CA LYS A 52 -10.00 10.23 10.10
C LYS A 52 -8.51 9.92 9.85
N ALA A 53 -8.17 8.70 9.42
CA ALA A 53 -6.79 8.29 9.19
C ALA A 53 -6.08 9.17 8.15
N TYR A 54 -6.76 9.52 7.05
CA TYR A 54 -6.21 10.42 6.04
C TYR A 54 -6.00 11.84 6.57
N ASN A 55 -6.97 12.37 7.33
CA ASN A 55 -6.84 13.70 7.92
C ASN A 55 -5.72 13.76 8.96
N ASP A 56 -5.58 12.73 9.80
CA ASP A 56 -4.52 12.66 10.82
C ASP A 56 -3.13 12.56 10.17
N ALA A 57 -3.02 11.87 9.04
CA ALA A 57 -1.78 11.67 8.32
C ALA A 57 -1.40 12.82 7.38
N GLU A 58 -2.32 13.77 7.15
CA GLU A 58 -2.06 14.88 6.23
C GLU A 58 -0.88 15.73 6.71
N PRO A 59 0.15 15.93 5.88
CA PRO A 59 1.30 16.75 6.24
C PRO A 59 0.92 18.16 6.69
N VAL A 60 1.56 18.67 7.75
CA VAL A 60 1.27 20.00 8.31
C VAL A 60 1.26 21.11 7.26
N PRO A 61 2.22 21.20 6.30
CA PRO A 61 2.19 22.24 5.28
C PRO A 61 1.00 22.14 4.32
N LEU A 62 0.46 20.92 4.10
CA LEU A 62 -0.74 20.71 3.28
C LEU A 62 -2.00 21.01 4.07
N ARG A 63 -2.04 20.62 5.35
CA ARG A 63 -3.15 20.93 6.27
C ARG A 63 -3.32 22.42 6.47
N ALA A 64 -2.24 23.20 6.45
CA ALA A 64 -2.32 24.65 6.50
C ALA A 64 -3.02 25.28 5.28
N LYS A 65 -3.01 24.59 4.13
CA LYS A 65 -3.71 25.02 2.90
C LYS A 65 -5.17 24.56 2.88
N CYS A 66 -5.45 23.39 3.46
CA CYS A 66 -6.80 22.84 3.56
C CYS A 66 -6.94 22.07 4.87
N ALA A 67 -7.74 22.59 5.79
CA ALA A 67 -7.83 22.08 7.15
C ALA A 67 -8.47 20.67 7.27
N ALA A 68 -9.27 20.29 6.28
CA ALA A 68 -9.95 18.99 6.26
C ALA A 68 -10.06 18.42 4.86
N LEU A 69 -9.75 17.13 4.73
CA LEU A 69 -9.95 16.36 3.51
C LEU A 69 -11.33 15.72 3.54
N THR A 70 -12.05 15.78 2.43
CA THR A 70 -13.34 15.11 2.26
C THR A 70 -13.20 13.90 1.37
N LEU A 71 -13.65 12.72 1.83
CA LEU A 71 -13.61 11.50 1.06
C LEU A 71 -14.56 11.56 -0.14
N VAL A 72 -14.02 11.39 -1.35
CA VAL A 72 -14.78 11.32 -2.60
C VAL A 72 -15.05 9.88 -2.99
N SER A 73 -14.00 9.07 -3.13
CA SER A 73 -14.13 7.66 -3.53
C SER A 73 -13.00 6.81 -2.97
N PHE A 74 -13.28 5.50 -2.84
CA PHE A 74 -12.25 4.49 -2.64
C PHE A 74 -11.92 3.81 -3.97
N ASP A 75 -10.64 3.49 -4.14
CA ASP A 75 -10.18 2.57 -5.17
C ASP A 75 -10.23 1.13 -4.63
N LYS A 76 -10.04 0.17 -5.53
CA LYS A 76 -9.91 -1.24 -5.15
C LYS A 76 -8.73 -1.38 -4.16
N PRO A 77 -8.92 -2.09 -3.03
CA PRO A 77 -7.85 -2.31 -2.06
C PRO A 77 -6.77 -3.23 -2.61
N GLU A 78 -5.55 -3.04 -2.13
CA GLU A 78 -4.40 -3.91 -2.37
C GLU A 78 -4.18 -4.76 -1.12
N PHE A 79 -4.44 -6.06 -1.19
CA PHE A 79 -4.27 -6.95 -0.05
C PHE A 79 -2.79 -7.24 0.20
N VAL A 80 -2.36 -6.97 1.43
CA VAL A 80 -1.08 -7.40 2.01
C VAL A 80 -1.26 -8.79 2.61
N GLU A 81 -2.38 -8.96 3.32
CA GLU A 81 -2.89 -10.21 3.86
C GLU A 81 -4.40 -10.23 3.64
N ALA A 82 -4.90 -11.32 3.07
CA ALA A 82 -6.32 -11.43 2.77
C ALA A 82 -7.16 -11.32 4.05
N PRO A 83 -8.20 -10.47 4.10
CA PRO A 83 -9.02 -10.33 5.27
C PRO A 83 -9.89 -11.57 5.49
N VAL A 84 -10.04 -11.96 6.76
CA VAL A 84 -10.99 -12.98 7.21
C VAL A 84 -12.08 -12.27 7.99
N PHE A 85 -13.35 -12.62 7.70
CA PHE A 85 -14.50 -12.06 8.38
C PHE A 85 -15.18 -13.10 9.25
N GLU A 86 -15.55 -12.68 10.45
CA GLU A 86 -16.28 -13.47 11.42
C GLU A 86 -17.55 -12.75 11.87
N LYS A 87 -18.57 -13.52 12.23
CA LYS A 87 -19.82 -12.97 12.73
C LYS A 87 -19.75 -12.84 14.25
N GLY A 88 -19.72 -11.61 14.73
CA GLY A 88 -19.80 -11.28 16.15
C GLY A 88 -21.19 -10.79 16.58
N PRO A 89 -21.34 -10.39 17.85
CA PRO A 89 -22.61 -9.88 18.38
C PRO A 89 -23.13 -8.63 17.68
N GLN A 90 -22.21 -7.81 17.14
CA GLN A 90 -22.52 -6.55 16.44
C GLN A 90 -22.53 -6.67 14.92
N GLY A 91 -22.50 -7.91 14.37
CA GLY A 91 -22.46 -8.16 12.95
C GLY A 91 -21.10 -8.67 12.46
N TRP A 92 -20.88 -8.58 11.16
CA TRP A 92 -19.62 -9.01 10.55
C TRP A 92 -18.50 -8.01 10.83
N HIS A 93 -17.33 -8.52 11.23
CA HIS A 93 -16.10 -7.75 11.44
C HIS A 93 -14.90 -8.52 10.87
N ALA A 94 -13.84 -7.82 10.51
CA ALA A 94 -12.58 -8.45 10.14
C ALA A 94 -11.89 -8.99 11.40
N SER A 95 -11.59 -10.29 11.43
CA SER A 95 -10.85 -10.94 12.52
C SER A 95 -9.36 -11.02 12.25
N SER A 96 -8.96 -11.00 10.98
CA SER A 96 -7.56 -10.88 10.56
C SER A 96 -7.47 -10.19 9.20
N GLY A 97 -6.24 -9.82 8.80
CA GLY A 97 -5.93 -9.26 7.50
C GLY A 97 -5.27 -7.90 7.55
N ALA A 98 -4.64 -7.55 6.43
CA ALA A 98 -4.01 -6.25 6.21
C ALA A 98 -4.13 -5.85 4.73
N TRP A 99 -4.45 -4.60 4.47
CA TRP A 99 -4.56 -4.09 3.11
C TRP A 99 -4.22 -2.61 3.02
N VAL A 100 -3.80 -2.18 1.84
CA VAL A 100 -3.66 -0.76 1.53
C VAL A 100 -4.94 -0.27 0.88
N GLN A 101 -5.60 0.70 1.50
CA GLN A 101 -6.74 1.39 0.93
C GLN A 101 -6.28 2.71 0.30
N ARG A 102 -6.50 2.82 -0.99
CA ARG A 102 -6.30 4.06 -1.74
C ARG A 102 -7.64 4.81 -1.83
N ALA A 103 -7.58 6.13 -1.75
CA ALA A 103 -8.75 6.98 -1.86
C ALA A 103 -8.45 8.28 -2.61
N THR A 104 -9.44 8.75 -3.36
CA THR A 104 -9.49 10.12 -3.86
C THR A 104 -10.21 10.98 -2.83
N LEU A 105 -9.56 12.06 -2.43
CA LEU A 105 -10.09 13.03 -1.46
C LEU A 105 -10.19 14.39 -2.14
N ASP A 106 -11.14 15.21 -1.69
CA ASP A 106 -11.20 16.63 -2.01
C ASP A 106 -10.44 17.41 -0.93
N ALA A 107 -9.45 18.17 -1.37
CA ALA A 107 -8.66 19.08 -0.56
C ALA A 107 -9.01 20.53 -0.97
N CYS A 108 -10.11 21.06 -0.44
CA CYS A 108 -10.59 22.42 -0.72
C CYS A 108 -10.74 22.71 -2.23
N GLY A 109 -11.42 21.82 -2.96
CA GLY A 109 -11.66 21.91 -4.41
C GLY A 109 -10.59 21.26 -5.28
N THR A 110 -9.51 20.74 -4.69
CA THR A 110 -8.46 20.00 -5.42
C THR A 110 -8.52 18.52 -5.09
N LYS A 111 -8.63 17.66 -6.11
CA LYS A 111 -8.58 16.23 -5.92
C LYS A 111 -7.15 15.77 -5.63
N VAL A 112 -6.98 15.05 -4.53
CA VAL A 112 -5.71 14.49 -4.09
C VAL A 112 -5.85 12.99 -3.81
N LEU A 113 -4.78 12.24 -4.04
CA LEU A 113 -4.72 10.82 -3.76
C LEU A 113 -4.07 10.59 -2.40
N ARG A 114 -4.69 9.75 -1.57
CA ARG A 114 -4.15 9.31 -0.28
C ARG A 114 -4.25 7.81 -0.15
N ARG A 115 -3.36 7.25 0.65
CA ARG A 115 -3.25 5.82 0.91
C ARG A 115 -3.15 5.59 2.41
N ALA A 116 -3.75 4.52 2.88
CA ALA A 116 -3.61 4.09 4.28
C ALA A 116 -3.42 2.57 4.33
N LEU A 117 -2.51 2.10 5.17
CA LEU A 117 -2.44 0.72 5.59
C LEU A 117 -3.51 0.51 6.66
N VAL A 118 -4.30 -0.53 6.47
CA VAL A 118 -5.34 -0.98 7.40
C VAL A 118 -4.96 -2.37 7.87
N GLU A 119 -4.91 -2.56 9.17
CA GLU A 119 -4.54 -3.83 9.81
C GLU A 119 -5.58 -4.19 10.86
N THR A 120 -6.01 -5.45 10.89
CA THR A 120 -6.85 -5.96 11.97
C THR A 120 -6.00 -6.27 13.18
N LYS A 121 -6.41 -5.78 14.35
CA LYS A 121 -5.80 -6.10 15.64
C LYS A 121 -6.39 -7.36 16.24
N SER A 122 -5.72 -7.90 17.27
CA SER A 122 -6.18 -9.07 18.02
C SER A 122 -7.52 -8.87 18.76
N ASP A 123 -7.92 -7.62 18.99
CA ASP A 123 -9.23 -7.26 19.59
C ASP A 123 -10.32 -7.02 18.53
N ASN A 124 -10.06 -7.41 17.28
CA ASN A 124 -10.92 -7.21 16.11
C ASN A 124 -11.21 -5.74 15.76
N THR A 125 -10.47 -4.81 16.33
CA THR A 125 -10.48 -3.40 15.90
C THR A 125 -9.53 -3.17 14.74
N LEU A 126 -9.72 -2.07 14.02
CA LEU A 126 -8.78 -1.66 12.96
C LEU A 126 -7.71 -0.72 13.50
N ARG A 127 -6.48 -0.99 13.12
CA ARG A 127 -5.41 -0.03 13.14
C ARG A 127 -5.26 0.56 11.74
N THR A 128 -5.25 1.87 11.65
CA THR A 128 -4.99 2.57 10.38
C THR A 128 -3.73 3.41 10.50
N ARG A 129 -2.92 3.40 9.44
CA ARG A 129 -1.73 4.23 9.32
C ARG A 129 -1.73 4.87 7.94
N GLY A 130 -1.75 6.21 7.88
CA GLY A 130 -1.54 6.92 6.62
C GLY A 130 -0.17 6.60 6.04
N LEU A 131 -0.12 6.43 4.73
CA LEU A 131 1.07 6.25 3.93
C LEU A 131 1.47 7.57 3.26
N LEU A 132 2.59 7.59 2.57
CA LEU A 132 3.05 8.78 1.85
C LEU A 132 2.00 9.29 0.85
N PRO A 133 1.86 10.60 0.71
CA PRO A 133 0.88 11.20 -0.22
C PRO A 133 1.23 10.92 -1.68
N GLY A 134 0.20 10.77 -2.52
CA GLY A 134 0.35 10.62 -3.97
C GLY A 134 0.34 9.18 -4.47
N GLU A 135 1.00 8.93 -5.61
CA GLU A 135 0.84 7.73 -6.45
C GLU A 135 2.02 6.74 -6.28
N PHE A 136 2.43 6.44 -5.05
CA PHE A 136 3.48 5.43 -4.86
C PHE A 136 3.04 4.07 -5.45
N ALA A 137 3.82 3.51 -6.35
CA ALA A 137 3.46 2.29 -7.08
C ALA A 137 4.00 1.01 -6.46
N GLY A 138 4.95 1.10 -5.54
CA GLY A 138 5.49 -0.04 -4.79
C GLY A 138 4.60 -0.45 -3.61
N GLY A 139 4.81 -1.67 -3.10
CA GLY A 139 4.17 -2.11 -1.87
C GLY A 139 4.62 -1.30 -0.64
N TYR A 140 3.83 -1.27 0.42
CA TYR A 140 4.07 -0.42 1.61
C TYR A 140 5.45 -0.62 2.27
N LYS A 141 6.02 -1.83 2.23
CA LYS A 141 7.37 -2.11 2.77
C LYS A 141 8.47 -1.41 1.96
N LEU A 142 8.33 -1.40 0.62
CA LEU A 142 9.25 -0.67 -0.24
C LEU A 142 9.12 0.84 -0.04
N GLU A 143 7.91 1.33 0.25
CA GLU A 143 7.67 2.74 0.55
C GLU A 143 8.50 3.23 1.76
N GLU A 144 8.54 2.46 2.84
CA GLU A 144 9.32 2.81 4.03
C GLU A 144 10.82 2.92 3.71
N THR A 145 11.36 1.94 2.96
CA THR A 145 12.77 1.96 2.54
C THR A 145 13.05 3.12 1.57
N ALA A 146 12.20 3.29 0.57
CA ALA A 146 12.33 4.36 -0.41
C ALA A 146 12.22 5.75 0.25
N HIS A 147 11.30 5.93 1.21
CA HIS A 147 11.16 7.18 1.95
C HIS A 147 12.46 7.60 2.62
N ALA A 148 13.07 6.70 3.40
CA ALA A 148 14.31 7.00 4.09
C ALA A 148 15.43 7.40 3.09
N TYR A 149 15.62 6.60 2.04
CA TYR A 149 16.66 6.82 1.05
C TYR A 149 16.48 8.11 0.22
N VAL A 150 15.25 8.36 -0.24
CA VAL A 150 14.95 9.55 -1.09
C VAL A 150 15.07 10.83 -0.26
N VAL A 151 14.55 10.83 0.98
CA VAL A 151 14.65 11.97 1.89
C VAL A 151 16.10 12.25 2.23
N GLU A 152 16.90 11.24 2.55
CA GLU A 152 18.34 11.39 2.79
C GLU A 152 19.06 12.01 1.59
N SER A 153 18.76 11.52 0.39
CA SER A 153 19.34 12.06 -0.85
C SER A 153 18.99 13.56 -1.05
N MET A 154 17.74 13.94 -0.79
CA MET A 154 17.29 15.33 -0.87
C MET A 154 17.98 16.21 0.20
N MET A 155 18.13 15.70 1.43
CA MET A 155 18.81 16.39 2.53
C MET A 155 20.29 16.63 2.19
N ASN A 156 20.98 15.64 1.63
CA ASN A 156 22.38 15.75 1.24
C ASN A 156 22.58 16.84 0.19
N VAL A 157 21.73 16.90 -0.83
CA VAL A 157 21.82 17.94 -1.89
C VAL A 157 21.50 19.33 -1.35
N THR A 158 20.55 19.44 -0.42
CA THR A 158 20.17 20.73 0.20
C THR A 158 21.05 21.12 1.37
N GLN A 159 21.97 20.25 1.80
CA GLN A 159 22.79 20.37 3.00
C GLN A 159 21.96 20.55 4.28
N CYS A 160 20.73 20.03 4.26
CA CYS A 160 19.84 20.04 5.42
C CYS A 160 20.31 19.01 6.45
N LYS A 161 20.52 19.43 7.71
CA LYS A 161 20.97 18.57 8.81
C LYS A 161 19.87 18.18 9.78
N ASP A 162 18.69 18.80 9.69
CA ASP A 162 17.57 18.55 10.58
C ASP A 162 16.64 17.48 10.01
N TRP A 163 16.77 16.26 10.47
CA TRP A 163 15.97 15.09 10.07
C TRP A 163 14.49 15.17 10.44
N LYS A 164 14.11 16.13 11.26
CA LYS A 164 12.71 16.32 11.66
C LYS A 164 11.93 17.21 10.70
N THR A 165 12.62 17.94 9.83
CA THR A 165 11.98 18.90 8.93
C THR A 165 11.52 18.34 7.58
N PRO A 166 12.13 17.26 7.00
CA PRO A 166 11.68 16.77 5.72
C PRO A 166 10.24 16.22 5.76
N VAL A 167 9.44 16.69 4.84
CA VAL A 167 8.04 16.28 4.69
C VAL A 167 7.75 16.00 3.22
N VAL A 168 7.40 14.77 2.88
CA VAL A 168 6.94 14.45 1.52
C VAL A 168 5.57 15.07 1.31
N LEU A 169 5.44 15.84 0.23
CA LEU A 169 4.23 16.56 -0.12
C LEU A 169 3.40 15.84 -1.18
N ASP A 170 4.08 15.18 -2.13
CA ASP A 170 3.44 14.48 -3.24
C ASP A 170 4.38 13.50 -3.91
N ILE A 171 3.82 12.42 -4.45
CA ILE A 171 4.49 11.44 -5.31
C ILE A 171 3.66 11.28 -6.57
N LYS A 172 4.25 11.51 -7.72
CA LYS A 172 3.60 11.34 -9.03
C LYS A 172 4.25 10.22 -9.81
N LEU A 173 3.45 9.30 -10.31
CA LEU A 173 3.91 8.23 -11.17
C LEU A 173 4.33 8.81 -12.54
N ALA A 174 5.61 8.71 -12.88
CA ALA A 174 6.15 9.18 -14.15
C ALA A 174 6.19 8.08 -15.22
N SER A 175 6.28 6.81 -14.81
CA SER A 175 6.08 5.67 -15.70
C SER A 175 5.43 4.51 -14.94
N LYS A 176 4.54 3.77 -15.61
CA LYS A 176 3.84 2.63 -15.01
C LYS A 176 4.81 1.51 -14.63
N PRO A 177 4.53 0.75 -13.55
CA PRO A 177 5.29 -0.43 -13.20
C PRO A 177 5.37 -1.45 -14.33
N SER A 178 6.54 -2.02 -14.52
CA SER A 178 6.84 -3.06 -15.50
C SER A 178 7.93 -3.98 -14.98
N ALA A 179 8.21 -5.09 -15.69
CA ALA A 179 9.32 -5.97 -15.37
C ALA A 179 10.71 -5.28 -15.44
N LYS A 180 10.80 -4.13 -16.14
CA LYS A 180 12.02 -3.33 -16.22
C LYS A 180 12.11 -2.24 -15.14
N GLY A 181 11.07 -2.12 -14.31
CA GLY A 181 10.96 -1.10 -13.28
C GLY A 181 9.93 -0.01 -13.60
N TRP A 182 9.94 1.03 -12.79
CA TRP A 182 9.10 2.21 -12.95
C TRP A 182 9.81 3.45 -12.42
N ARG A 183 9.15 4.58 -12.59
CA ARG A 183 9.69 5.88 -12.19
C ARG A 183 8.63 6.72 -11.50
N GLU A 184 9.06 7.47 -10.51
CA GLU A 184 8.25 8.42 -9.78
C GLU A 184 8.97 9.78 -9.68
N ASN A 185 8.18 10.86 -9.59
CA ASN A 185 8.66 12.19 -9.24
C ASN A 185 8.17 12.50 -7.83
N TRP A 186 9.10 12.70 -6.92
CA TRP A 186 8.84 13.03 -5.54
C TRP A 186 8.98 14.52 -5.30
N THR A 187 8.08 15.10 -4.52
CA THR A 187 8.14 16.48 -4.07
C THR A 187 8.12 16.48 -2.55
N ALA A 188 9.08 17.15 -1.94
CA ALA A 188 9.19 17.27 -0.49
C ALA A 188 9.54 18.70 -0.07
N LEU A 189 9.17 19.05 1.16
CA LEU A 189 9.69 20.23 1.86
C LEU A 189 10.90 19.77 2.69
N VAL A 190 12.08 20.35 2.45
CA VAL A 190 13.32 19.99 3.14
C VAL A 190 13.99 21.27 3.63
N CYS A 191 14.10 21.45 4.94
CA CYS A 191 14.59 22.69 5.57
C CYS A 191 13.93 23.97 5.00
N GLY A 192 12.60 23.93 4.81
CA GLY A 192 11.82 25.06 4.31
C GLY A 192 11.89 25.29 2.79
N LYS A 193 12.65 24.49 2.05
CA LYS A 193 12.76 24.57 0.60
C LYS A 193 11.96 23.45 -0.06
N THR A 194 11.25 23.76 -1.14
CA THR A 194 10.61 22.70 -1.97
C THR A 194 11.69 22.02 -2.80
N VAL A 195 11.76 20.71 -2.68
CA VAL A 195 12.74 19.87 -3.37
C VAL A 195 12.00 18.83 -4.20
N THR A 196 12.41 18.65 -5.44
CA THR A 196 11.92 17.59 -6.31
C THR A 196 13.03 16.61 -6.62
N ALA A 197 12.71 15.31 -6.67
CA ALA A 197 13.63 14.26 -7.10
C ALA A 197 12.92 13.29 -8.04
N ARG A 198 13.66 12.81 -9.04
CA ARG A 198 13.26 11.66 -9.82
C ARG A 198 13.77 10.39 -9.14
N VAL A 199 12.91 9.44 -8.97
CA VAL A 199 13.21 8.16 -8.34
C VAL A 199 12.95 7.04 -9.34
N ASP A 200 13.98 6.27 -9.66
CA ASP A 200 13.90 5.11 -10.54
C ASP A 200 13.95 3.84 -9.68
N TYR A 201 12.99 2.95 -9.88
CA TYR A 201 12.88 1.65 -9.22
C TYR A 201 13.21 0.55 -10.22
N VAL A 202 14.22 -0.26 -9.92
CA VAL A 202 14.69 -1.33 -10.81
C VAL A 202 14.55 -2.66 -10.07
N PRO A 203 13.69 -3.59 -10.55
CA PRO A 203 13.61 -4.93 -9.99
C PRO A 203 14.95 -5.66 -10.05
N ASN A 204 15.38 -6.23 -8.94
CA ASN A 204 16.62 -6.99 -8.81
C ASN A 204 16.35 -8.28 -8.03
N GLY A 205 15.88 -9.32 -8.73
CA GLY A 205 15.43 -10.56 -8.12
C GLY A 205 14.24 -10.32 -7.17
N PRO A 206 14.33 -10.74 -5.89
CA PRO A 206 13.28 -10.52 -4.90
C PRO A 206 13.27 -9.08 -4.33
N GLN A 207 14.25 -8.27 -4.69
CA GLN A 207 14.44 -6.90 -4.20
C GLN A 207 14.13 -5.88 -5.30
N THR A 208 14.09 -4.62 -4.92
CA THR A 208 13.97 -3.50 -5.84
C THR A 208 15.01 -2.46 -5.47
N ASP A 209 15.89 -2.14 -6.40
CA ASP A 209 16.88 -1.08 -6.24
C ASP A 209 16.18 0.28 -6.41
N VAL A 210 16.47 1.21 -5.51
CA VAL A 210 15.93 2.57 -5.52
C VAL A 210 17.05 3.54 -5.85
N ASN A 211 16.92 4.27 -6.95
CA ASN A 211 17.90 5.23 -7.39
C ASN A 211 17.30 6.63 -7.49
N THR A 212 17.90 7.61 -6.83
CA THR A 212 17.51 9.01 -6.93
C THR A 212 18.39 9.77 -7.91
N SER A 213 17.74 10.60 -8.71
CA SER A 213 18.41 11.46 -9.68
C SER A 213 17.67 12.78 -9.86
N GLN A 214 18.27 13.73 -10.57
CA GLN A 214 17.66 15.01 -10.94
C GLN A 214 17.04 15.75 -9.74
N ILE A 215 17.76 15.75 -8.59
CA ILE A 215 17.32 16.50 -7.42
C ILE A 215 17.44 17.99 -7.69
N LYS A 216 16.33 18.72 -7.57
CA LYS A 216 16.26 20.16 -7.81
C LYS A 216 15.61 20.87 -6.63
N THR A 217 16.16 22.00 -6.24
CA THR A 217 15.57 22.92 -5.25
C THR A 217 14.83 24.03 -6.00
N GLN A 218 13.62 24.32 -5.56
CA GLN A 218 12.79 25.42 -6.06
C GLN A 218 12.76 26.55 -5.04
#